data_6b006ace94485d2646f5536ddc0efc79
#
_entry.id   6b006ace94485d2646f5536ddc0efc79
#
_cell.length_a   1.000
_cell.length_b   1.000
_cell.length_c   1.000
_cell.angle_alpha   90.00
_cell.angle_beta   90.00
_cell.angle_gamma   90.00
#
_symmetry.space_group_name_H-M   'P 1'
#
loop_
_entity.id
_entity.type
_entity.pdbx_description
1 polymer ?
#
loop_
_entity_poly.entity_id
_entity_poly.type
_entity_poly.pdbx_seq_one_letter_code
_entity_poly.pdbx_strand_id
1 'polypeptide(L)'
;QGVSSAASDLYKRQVHRRMGGQLEIAVFDKTASNPQARIAEAIARFARHAPEVALSVHVASISAIERGIIDGRFHVGVIPTHRNSQSLAYADLFGETMLLYCGRQHALFGQPHDALSWERLRDYPFAGLAHHSPNMELSHRANLTRKATGSDEEAIALLILSGQFLGFLPDHYASRFEQQGQMQAIAPERFHYTCRFVSVLRKSPQPTRATQLFQDCLMAVHPDAIR
;
A
#
# COMPACT_ATOMS: atom_id res chain seq x y z
N GLN A 1 26.26 46.17 10.73
CA GLN A 1 25.59 45.18 9.88
C GLN A 1 26.14 43.76 10.13
N GLY A 2 25.87 43.15 11.27
CA GLY A 2 26.38 41.83 11.60
C GLY A 2 25.54 41.01 12.62
N VAL A 3 24.37 41.55 13.03
CA VAL A 3 23.58 40.96 14.14
C VAL A 3 22.39 40.12 13.63
N SER A 4 22.06 40.15 12.34
CA SER A 4 20.90 39.48 11.76
C SER A 4 21.13 37.97 11.47
N SER A 5 22.38 37.55 11.22
CA SER A 5 22.69 36.18 10.86
C SER A 5 22.68 35.24 12.10
N ALA A 6 23.31 35.68 13.21
CA ALA A 6 23.39 34.88 14.42
C ALA A 6 22.03 34.70 15.12
N ALA A 7 21.17 35.71 15.10
CA ALA A 7 19.82 35.61 15.64
C ALA A 7 18.92 34.70 14.78
N SER A 8 19.07 34.72 13.46
CA SER A 8 18.39 33.82 12.53
C SER A 8 18.87 32.36 12.71
N ASP A 9 20.16 32.16 12.95
CA ASP A 9 20.73 30.83 13.22
C ASP A 9 20.40 30.33 14.62
N LEU A 10 20.33 31.20 15.62
CA LEU A 10 19.81 30.83 16.95
C LEU A 10 18.31 30.52 16.91
N TYR A 11 17.52 31.27 16.15
CA TYR A 11 16.09 31.00 15.96
C TYR A 11 15.87 29.71 15.18
N LYS A 12 16.64 29.43 14.14
CA LYS A 12 16.65 28.12 13.45
C LYS A 12 17.10 26.97 14.37
N ARG A 13 18.07 27.19 15.25
CA ARG A 13 18.52 26.19 16.25
C ARG A 13 17.53 26.01 17.39
N GLN A 14 16.80 27.03 17.82
CA GLN A 14 15.74 26.92 18.83
C GLN A 14 14.46 26.28 18.27
N VAL A 15 14.18 26.42 16.98
CA VAL A 15 13.07 25.73 16.30
C VAL A 15 13.39 24.23 16.12
N HIS A 16 14.65 23.85 16.09
CA HIS A 16 15.11 22.44 16.19
C HIS A 16 15.27 22.02 17.66
N ARG A 17 14.24 22.23 18.50
CA ARG A 17 14.14 21.44 19.74
C ARG A 17 14.26 19.99 19.31
N ARG A 18 15.34 19.31 19.76
CA ARG A 18 15.67 17.91 19.46
C ARG A 18 14.41 17.10 19.57
N MET A 19 13.90 16.62 18.43
CA MET A 19 12.85 15.64 18.41
C MET A 19 13.50 14.31 18.76
N GLY A 20 13.41 13.90 20.02
CA GLY A 20 13.79 12.56 20.44
C GLY A 20 12.57 11.67 20.55
N GLY A 21 12.80 10.39 20.73
CA GLY A 21 11.73 9.41 20.90
C GLY A 21 11.69 8.39 19.77
N GLN A 22 10.55 7.75 19.62
CA GLN A 22 10.33 6.67 18.67
C GLN A 22 9.14 7.00 17.76
N LEU A 23 9.26 6.71 16.47
CA LEU A 23 8.18 6.79 15.49
C LEU A 23 7.87 5.39 14.94
N GLU A 24 6.67 4.90 15.22
CA GLU A 24 6.16 3.62 14.76
C GLU A 24 5.35 3.83 13.48
N ILE A 25 5.81 3.27 12.37
CA ILE A 25 5.17 3.34 11.06
C ILE A 25 4.67 1.95 10.71
N ALA A 26 3.43 1.84 10.27
CA ALA A 26 2.87 0.58 9.79
C ALA A 26 2.44 0.71 8.31
N VAL A 27 2.85 -0.23 7.48
CA VAL A 27 2.54 -0.24 6.05
C VAL A 27 1.84 -1.55 5.67
N PHE A 28 0.99 -1.47 4.67
CA PHE A 28 0.38 -2.67 4.09
C PHE A 28 1.41 -3.47 3.28
N ASP A 29 1.12 -4.73 3.04
CA ASP A 29 1.98 -5.68 2.34
C ASP A 29 2.40 -5.20 0.93
N LYS A 30 3.57 -5.64 0.46
CA LYS A 30 4.16 -5.39 -0.88
C LYS A 30 4.40 -3.91 -1.26
N THR A 31 4.20 -2.96 -0.35
CA THR A 31 4.42 -1.52 -0.62
C THR A 31 5.86 -1.21 -1.07
N ALA A 32 6.85 -1.98 -0.61
CA ALA A 32 8.25 -1.74 -0.95
C ALA A 32 8.59 -1.98 -2.43
N SER A 33 7.83 -2.86 -3.11
CA SER A 33 8.03 -3.14 -4.55
C SER A 33 7.26 -2.19 -5.46
N ASN A 34 6.36 -1.36 -4.92
CA ASN A 34 5.60 -0.38 -5.70
C ASN A 34 6.44 0.88 -5.97
N PRO A 35 6.80 1.19 -7.23
CA PRO A 35 7.60 2.38 -7.55
C PRO A 35 6.87 3.69 -7.24
N GLN A 36 5.54 3.69 -7.18
CA GLN A 36 4.75 4.87 -6.84
C GLN A 36 4.64 5.10 -5.33
N ALA A 37 4.92 4.09 -4.50
CA ALA A 37 4.80 4.19 -3.04
C ALA A 37 5.79 5.18 -2.41
N ARG A 38 6.99 5.31 -2.93
CA ARG A 38 8.05 6.26 -2.52
C ARG A 38 8.24 6.39 -1.00
N ILE A 39 7.81 5.39 -0.22
CA ILE A 39 7.89 5.42 1.27
C ILE A 39 9.35 5.46 1.73
N ALA A 40 10.25 4.75 1.03
CA ALA A 40 11.67 4.80 1.33
C ALA A 40 12.25 6.23 1.18
N GLU A 41 11.76 7.01 0.22
CA GLU A 41 12.15 8.42 0.04
C GLU A 41 11.61 9.29 1.18
N ALA A 42 10.36 9.06 1.61
CA ALA A 42 9.79 9.76 2.77
C ALA A 42 10.58 9.46 4.05
N ILE A 43 10.95 8.19 4.28
CA ILE A 43 11.81 7.77 5.39
C ILE A 43 13.16 8.47 5.32
N ALA A 44 13.82 8.51 4.15
CA ALA A 44 15.10 9.17 3.98
C ALA A 44 15.02 10.69 4.24
N ARG A 45 13.93 11.35 3.83
CA ARG A 45 13.65 12.75 4.14
C ARG A 45 13.49 12.97 5.64
N PHE A 46 12.65 12.16 6.27
CA PHE A 46 12.40 12.23 7.71
C PHE A 46 13.70 12.04 8.52
N ALA A 47 14.50 11.02 8.23
CA ALA A 47 15.72 10.73 8.93
C ALA A 47 16.74 11.89 8.88
N ARG A 48 16.77 12.65 7.76
CA ARG A 48 17.60 13.87 7.66
C ARG A 48 17.10 15.02 8.53
N HIS A 49 15.78 15.14 8.72
CA HIS A 49 15.18 16.23 9.49
C HIS A 49 15.06 15.92 10.99
N ALA A 50 15.01 14.65 11.35
CA ALA A 50 14.85 14.18 12.72
C ALA A 50 15.81 13.00 13.04
N PRO A 51 17.15 13.21 12.96
CA PRO A 51 18.13 12.13 13.10
C PRO A 51 18.15 11.49 14.51
N GLU A 52 17.56 12.13 15.50
CA GLU A 52 17.49 11.66 16.89
C GLU A 52 16.23 10.81 17.16
N VAL A 53 15.32 10.67 16.18
CA VAL A 53 14.10 9.87 16.31
C VAL A 53 14.36 8.45 15.82
N ALA A 54 14.20 7.46 16.69
CA ALA A 54 14.25 6.05 16.29
C ALA A 54 13.04 5.70 15.44
N LEU A 55 13.25 5.00 14.33
CA LEU A 55 12.20 4.54 13.41
C LEU A 55 11.97 3.04 13.57
N SER A 56 10.71 2.63 13.68
CA SER A 56 10.28 1.25 13.54
C SER A 56 9.26 1.15 12.40
N VAL A 57 9.47 0.22 11.49
CA VAL A 57 8.56 -0.02 10.37
C VAL A 57 7.98 -1.43 10.48
N HIS A 58 6.66 -1.52 10.44
CA HIS A 58 5.90 -2.75 10.57
C HIS A 58 5.12 -3.03 9.29
N VAL A 59 5.04 -4.29 8.89
CA VAL A 59 4.12 -4.75 7.84
C VAL A 59 2.97 -5.48 8.53
N ALA A 60 1.74 -5.06 8.24
CA ALA A 60 0.56 -5.62 8.89
C ALA A 60 -0.70 -5.53 8.02
N SER A 61 -1.75 -6.26 8.39
CA SER A 61 -3.05 -6.18 7.73
C SER A 61 -3.73 -4.82 7.99
N ILE A 62 -4.61 -4.40 7.08
CA ILE A 62 -5.36 -3.13 7.19
C ILE A 62 -5.99 -2.97 8.57
N SER A 63 -6.72 -4.01 9.03
CA SER A 63 -7.39 -3.95 10.34
C SER A 63 -6.42 -3.88 11.53
N ALA A 64 -5.23 -4.48 11.41
CA ALA A 64 -4.21 -4.40 12.45
C ALA A 64 -3.56 -3.02 12.49
N ILE A 65 -3.36 -2.40 11.31
CA ILE A 65 -2.84 -1.03 11.19
C ILE A 65 -3.82 -0.04 11.78
N GLU A 66 -5.11 -0.07 11.36
CA GLU A 66 -6.13 0.86 11.87
C GLU A 66 -6.29 0.75 13.39
N ARG A 67 -6.39 -0.47 13.93
CA ARG A 67 -6.44 -0.67 15.39
C ARG A 67 -5.19 -0.15 16.08
N GLY A 68 -4.00 -0.47 15.54
CA GLY A 68 -2.75 0.01 16.10
C GLY A 68 -2.61 1.53 16.12
N ILE A 69 -3.16 2.24 15.12
CA ILE A 69 -3.24 3.70 15.10
C ILE A 69 -4.21 4.21 16.17
N ILE A 70 -5.40 3.62 16.29
CA ILE A 70 -6.39 4.00 17.31
C ILE A 70 -5.84 3.81 18.72
N ASP A 71 -5.18 2.68 18.98
CA ASP A 71 -4.59 2.32 20.27
C ASP A 71 -3.27 3.07 20.56
N GLY A 72 -2.72 3.80 19.58
CA GLY A 72 -1.46 4.54 19.72
C GLY A 72 -0.21 3.67 19.65
N ARG A 73 -0.32 2.41 19.27
CA ARG A 73 0.81 1.51 19.00
C ARG A 73 1.56 1.91 17.73
N PHE A 74 0.83 2.34 16.70
CA PHE A 74 1.39 2.93 15.50
C PHE A 74 1.04 4.41 15.43
N HIS A 75 1.96 5.20 14.89
CA HIS A 75 1.80 6.64 14.77
C HIS A 75 1.30 7.05 13.38
N VAL A 76 1.77 6.35 12.33
CA VAL A 76 1.38 6.55 10.92
C VAL A 76 1.10 5.20 10.30
N GLY A 77 0.00 5.10 9.56
CA GLY A 77 -0.33 3.95 8.73
C GLY A 77 -0.28 4.30 7.23
N VAL A 78 0.08 3.35 6.37
CA VAL A 78 -0.10 3.43 4.91
C VAL A 78 -0.86 2.19 4.48
N ILE A 79 -2.09 2.38 4.01
CA ILE A 79 -3.03 1.29 3.71
C ILE A 79 -3.78 1.52 2.40
N PRO A 80 -4.24 0.47 1.73
CA PRO A 80 -5.26 0.59 0.70
C PRO A 80 -6.50 1.29 1.23
N THR A 81 -7.12 2.13 0.41
CA THR A 81 -8.37 2.80 0.77
C THR A 81 -9.40 1.76 1.22
N HIS A 82 -9.95 1.98 2.39
CA HIS A 82 -10.93 1.13 3.03
C HIS A 82 -12.10 1.98 3.53
N ARG A 83 -12.98 1.43 4.35
CA ARG A 83 -14.04 2.22 5.01
C ARG A 83 -13.42 3.30 5.90
N ASN A 84 -14.00 4.48 5.90
CA ASN A 84 -13.53 5.57 6.75
C ASN A 84 -13.97 5.37 8.21
N SER A 85 -13.04 5.54 9.15
CA SER A 85 -13.31 5.62 10.58
C SER A 85 -13.38 7.09 11.00
N GLN A 86 -14.36 7.44 11.86
CA GLN A 86 -14.48 8.80 12.39
C GLN A 86 -13.29 9.22 13.26
N SER A 87 -12.62 8.26 13.88
CA SER A 87 -11.44 8.47 14.76
C SER A 87 -10.14 8.71 14.00
N LEU A 88 -10.13 8.44 12.69
CA LEU A 88 -8.95 8.49 11.85
C LEU A 88 -9.03 9.60 10.80
N ALA A 89 -7.88 10.18 10.49
CA ALA A 89 -7.69 11.10 9.37
C ALA A 89 -6.96 10.35 8.25
N TYR A 90 -7.40 10.57 7.01
CA TYR A 90 -6.86 9.93 5.82
C TYR A 90 -6.37 10.99 4.85
N ALA A 91 -5.25 10.72 4.17
CA ALA A 91 -4.76 11.54 3.08
C ALA A 91 -4.31 10.64 1.93
N ASP A 92 -4.72 10.98 0.71
CA ASP A 92 -4.36 10.22 -0.49
C ASP A 92 -2.85 10.26 -0.73
N LEU A 93 -2.28 9.16 -1.22
CA LEU A 93 -0.86 9.02 -1.50
C LEU A 93 -0.61 8.60 -2.94
N PHE A 94 -0.84 7.33 -3.27
CA PHE A 94 -0.50 6.72 -4.55
C PHE A 94 -1.52 5.66 -4.94
N GLY A 95 -1.35 5.09 -6.12
CA GLY A 95 -2.12 3.94 -6.59
C GLY A 95 -1.23 2.77 -6.98
N GLU A 96 -1.85 1.64 -7.21
CA GLU A 96 -1.26 0.47 -7.84
C GLU A 96 -2.25 -0.18 -8.79
N THR A 97 -1.75 -0.84 -9.81
CA THR A 97 -2.57 -1.57 -10.78
C THR A 97 -2.65 -3.03 -10.36
N MET A 98 -3.86 -3.50 -10.13
CA MET A 98 -4.16 -4.89 -9.85
C MET A 98 -4.53 -5.58 -11.15
N LEU A 99 -3.75 -6.58 -11.59
CA LEU A 99 -4.02 -7.38 -12.78
C LEU A 99 -4.48 -8.78 -12.38
N LEU A 100 -5.30 -9.40 -13.24
CA LEU A 100 -5.69 -10.78 -13.07
C LEU A 100 -4.57 -11.70 -13.60
N TYR A 101 -4.15 -12.66 -12.80
CA TYR A 101 -3.07 -13.59 -13.13
C TYR A 101 -3.51 -15.05 -13.12
N CYS A 102 -2.82 -15.86 -13.92
CA CYS A 102 -2.79 -17.31 -13.81
C CYS A 102 -1.37 -17.85 -13.67
N GLY A 103 -1.22 -18.99 -13.02
CA GLY A 103 0.06 -19.69 -12.91
C GLY A 103 0.37 -20.55 -14.15
N ARG A 104 1.65 -20.94 -14.30
CA ARG A 104 2.17 -21.66 -15.49
C ARG A 104 1.40 -22.96 -15.82
N GLN A 105 0.84 -23.65 -14.83
CA GLN A 105 0.10 -24.90 -15.06
C GLN A 105 -1.41 -24.69 -15.25
N HIS A 106 -1.89 -23.45 -15.23
CA HIS A 106 -3.28 -23.12 -15.42
C HIS A 106 -3.70 -23.26 -16.89
N ALA A 107 -4.94 -23.69 -17.14
CA ALA A 107 -5.46 -23.91 -18.49
C ALA A 107 -5.42 -22.66 -19.41
N LEU A 108 -5.41 -21.46 -18.85
CA LEU A 108 -5.33 -20.19 -19.58
C LEU A 108 -3.90 -19.73 -19.84
N PHE A 109 -2.89 -20.38 -19.27
CA PHE A 109 -1.51 -19.95 -19.47
C PHE A 109 -1.05 -20.21 -20.92
N GLY A 110 -0.47 -19.21 -21.56
CA GLY A 110 -0.02 -19.28 -22.96
C GLY A 110 -1.14 -19.34 -24.00
N GLN A 111 -2.40 -19.17 -23.60
CA GLN A 111 -3.55 -19.17 -24.52
C GLN A 111 -3.90 -17.74 -24.98
N PRO A 112 -4.52 -17.57 -26.17
CA PRO A 112 -5.11 -16.30 -26.54
C PRO A 112 -6.26 -15.92 -25.59
N HIS A 113 -6.30 -14.66 -25.17
CA HIS A 113 -7.30 -14.17 -24.22
C HIS A 113 -8.42 -13.35 -24.86
N ASP A 114 -8.42 -13.16 -26.20
CA ASP A 114 -9.34 -12.27 -26.90
C ASP A 114 -10.82 -12.63 -26.68
N ALA A 115 -11.13 -13.93 -26.61
CA ALA A 115 -12.47 -14.44 -26.40
C ALA A 115 -12.89 -14.53 -24.92
N LEU A 116 -12.02 -14.18 -23.96
CA LEU A 116 -12.37 -14.23 -22.54
C LEU A 116 -13.30 -13.07 -22.20
N SER A 117 -14.33 -13.38 -21.40
CA SER A 117 -15.23 -12.42 -20.77
C SER A 117 -15.30 -12.70 -19.27
N TRP A 118 -15.87 -11.79 -18.48
CA TRP A 118 -16.11 -12.01 -17.06
C TRP A 118 -16.95 -13.27 -16.79
N GLU A 119 -17.92 -13.56 -17.68
CA GLU A 119 -18.75 -14.77 -17.58
C GLU A 119 -17.91 -16.04 -17.74
N ARG A 120 -17.03 -16.10 -18.74
CA ARG A 120 -16.15 -17.25 -18.94
C ARG A 120 -15.12 -17.42 -17.82
N LEU A 121 -14.67 -16.33 -17.20
CA LEU A 121 -13.75 -16.41 -16.05
C LEU A 121 -14.40 -17.05 -14.83
N ARG A 122 -15.75 -17.07 -14.72
CA ARG A 122 -16.47 -17.75 -13.64
C ARG A 122 -16.35 -19.28 -13.67
N ASP A 123 -15.99 -19.84 -14.81
CA ASP A 123 -15.77 -21.28 -14.97
C ASP A 123 -14.47 -21.73 -14.29
N TYR A 124 -13.60 -20.80 -13.91
CA TYR A 124 -12.31 -21.08 -13.28
C TYR A 124 -12.35 -20.73 -11.79
N PRO A 125 -11.71 -21.58 -10.93
CA PRO A 125 -11.54 -21.25 -9.52
C PRO A 125 -10.78 -19.96 -9.31
N PHE A 126 -11.30 -19.08 -8.44
CA PHE A 126 -10.71 -17.80 -8.12
C PHE A 126 -10.22 -17.77 -6.66
N ALA A 127 -9.02 -17.25 -6.45
CA ALA A 127 -8.45 -16.94 -5.15
C ALA A 127 -8.58 -15.43 -4.85
N GLY A 128 -9.22 -15.07 -3.75
CA GLY A 128 -9.42 -13.69 -3.35
C GLY A 128 -8.92 -13.38 -1.94
N LEU A 129 -8.63 -12.12 -1.66
CA LEU A 129 -8.23 -11.68 -0.32
C LEU A 129 -9.38 -11.86 0.68
N ALA A 130 -9.03 -12.19 1.92
CA ALA A 130 -9.99 -12.43 3.01
C ALA A 130 -10.74 -11.16 3.45
N HIS A 131 -10.14 -9.98 3.24
CA HIS A 131 -10.76 -8.70 3.57
C HIS A 131 -11.56 -8.13 2.39
N HIS A 132 -12.49 -7.26 2.71
CA HIS A 132 -13.26 -6.51 1.72
C HIS A 132 -12.76 -5.06 1.67
N SER A 133 -12.52 -4.55 0.47
CA SER A 133 -12.15 -3.15 0.23
C SER A 133 -12.98 -2.60 -0.94
N PRO A 134 -13.34 -1.30 -0.93
CA PRO A 134 -13.97 -0.65 -2.10
C PRO A 134 -13.15 -0.80 -3.38
N ASN A 135 -11.82 -0.88 -3.27
CA ASN A 135 -10.92 -1.14 -4.40
C ASN A 135 -11.20 -2.50 -5.08
N MET A 136 -11.77 -3.47 -4.35
CA MET A 136 -12.06 -4.81 -4.86
C MET A 136 -13.47 -4.95 -5.47
N GLU A 137 -14.22 -3.84 -5.58
CA GLU A 137 -15.61 -3.87 -6.05
C GLU A 137 -15.75 -4.52 -7.45
N LEU A 138 -14.74 -4.32 -8.32
CA LEU A 138 -14.73 -4.94 -9.64
C LEU A 138 -14.75 -6.47 -9.55
N SER A 139 -13.93 -7.08 -8.71
CA SER A 139 -13.88 -8.53 -8.54
C SER A 139 -15.17 -9.08 -7.94
N HIS A 140 -15.83 -8.30 -7.09
CA HIS A 140 -17.14 -8.64 -6.54
C HIS A 140 -18.26 -8.55 -7.59
N ARG A 141 -18.29 -7.48 -8.37
CA ARG A 141 -19.27 -7.32 -9.48
C ARG A 141 -19.10 -8.38 -10.57
N ALA A 142 -17.87 -8.78 -10.85
CA ALA A 142 -17.58 -9.85 -11.79
C ALA A 142 -18.12 -11.21 -11.35
N ASN A 143 -18.46 -11.36 -10.05
CA ASN A 143 -19.01 -12.58 -9.45
C ASN A 143 -18.16 -13.82 -9.75
N LEU A 144 -16.85 -13.71 -9.62
CA LEU A 144 -15.92 -14.81 -9.85
C LEU A 144 -16.14 -15.93 -8.84
N THR A 145 -15.94 -17.17 -9.25
CA THR A 145 -16.16 -18.37 -8.45
C THR A 145 -15.05 -18.54 -7.41
N ARG A 146 -15.19 -17.86 -6.26
CA ARG A 146 -14.21 -17.92 -5.18
C ARG A 146 -14.16 -19.30 -4.54
N LYS A 147 -13.03 -19.99 -4.69
CA LYS A 147 -12.74 -21.31 -4.11
C LYS A 147 -11.57 -21.31 -3.10
N ALA A 148 -10.79 -20.22 -3.09
CA ALA A 148 -9.68 -20.05 -2.16
C ALA A 148 -9.60 -18.63 -1.63
N THR A 149 -8.98 -18.48 -0.46
CA THR A 149 -8.84 -17.20 0.22
C THR A 149 -7.42 -17.07 0.77
N GLY A 150 -6.79 -15.91 0.51
CA GLY A 150 -5.50 -15.53 1.09
C GLY A 150 -5.66 -14.42 2.12
N SER A 151 -4.82 -14.42 3.15
CA SER A 151 -4.76 -13.34 4.15
C SER A 151 -4.13 -12.06 3.60
N ASP A 152 -3.24 -12.22 2.63
CA ASP A 152 -2.37 -11.20 2.03
C ASP A 152 -2.02 -11.58 0.59
N GLU A 153 -1.27 -10.72 -0.09
CA GLU A 153 -0.89 -10.92 -1.50
C GLU A 153 0.12 -12.06 -1.69
N GLU A 154 0.93 -12.37 -0.68
CA GLU A 154 1.82 -13.55 -0.72
C GLU A 154 1.00 -14.84 -0.79
N ALA A 155 -0.03 -14.97 0.02
CA ALA A 155 -0.91 -16.12 0.01
C ALA A 155 -1.66 -16.26 -1.33
N ILE A 156 -2.11 -15.14 -1.92
CA ILE A 156 -2.72 -15.16 -3.26
C ILE A 156 -1.70 -15.60 -4.31
N ALA A 157 -0.46 -15.10 -4.25
CA ALA A 157 0.59 -15.52 -5.17
C ALA A 157 0.85 -17.03 -5.12
N LEU A 158 0.91 -17.63 -3.92
CA LEU A 158 1.05 -19.08 -3.76
C LEU A 158 -0.11 -19.86 -4.41
N LEU A 159 -1.34 -19.36 -4.25
CA LEU A 159 -2.52 -19.99 -4.86
C LEU A 159 -2.47 -19.90 -6.39
N ILE A 160 -2.06 -18.77 -6.96
CA ILE A 160 -1.89 -18.60 -8.41
C ILE A 160 -0.75 -19.51 -8.93
N LEU A 161 0.40 -19.51 -8.24
CA LEU A 161 1.56 -20.34 -8.61
C LEU A 161 1.26 -21.84 -8.60
N SER A 162 0.28 -22.28 -7.80
CA SER A 162 -0.19 -23.68 -7.82
C SER A 162 -0.78 -24.10 -9.17
N GLY A 163 -1.12 -23.13 -10.04
CA GLY A 163 -1.76 -23.36 -11.34
C GLY A 163 -3.23 -23.75 -11.27
N GLN A 164 -3.86 -23.71 -10.09
CA GLN A 164 -5.25 -24.11 -9.88
C GLN A 164 -6.22 -22.93 -9.79
N PHE A 165 -5.71 -21.70 -9.53
CA PHE A 165 -6.53 -20.54 -9.24
C PHE A 165 -6.13 -19.36 -10.09
N LEU A 166 -7.13 -18.55 -10.46
CA LEU A 166 -6.95 -17.17 -10.88
C LEU A 166 -6.88 -16.28 -9.64
N GLY A 167 -6.17 -15.14 -9.73
CA GLY A 167 -6.15 -14.17 -8.64
C GLY A 167 -5.67 -12.81 -9.11
N PHE A 168 -6.05 -11.76 -8.37
CA PHE A 168 -5.51 -10.43 -8.60
C PHE A 168 -4.27 -10.20 -7.75
N LEU A 169 -3.23 -9.65 -8.38
CA LEU A 169 -2.00 -9.19 -7.71
C LEU A 169 -1.60 -7.83 -8.27
N PRO A 170 -0.86 -7.02 -7.47
CA PRO A 170 -0.21 -5.83 -7.99
C PRO A 170 0.78 -6.18 -9.10
N ASP A 171 0.75 -5.43 -10.19
CA ASP A 171 1.62 -5.64 -11.35
C ASP A 171 3.11 -5.60 -10.97
N HIS A 172 3.51 -4.62 -10.16
CA HIS A 172 4.88 -4.48 -9.68
C HIS A 172 5.35 -5.68 -8.83
N TYR A 173 4.45 -6.32 -8.08
CA TYR A 173 4.78 -7.50 -7.29
C TYR A 173 4.83 -8.76 -8.15
N ALA A 174 3.89 -8.92 -9.06
CA ALA A 174 3.78 -10.08 -9.95
C ALA A 174 4.86 -10.10 -11.05
N SER A 175 5.42 -8.95 -11.43
CA SER A 175 6.40 -8.79 -12.51
C SER A 175 7.58 -9.78 -12.43
N ARG A 176 8.07 -10.06 -11.22
CA ARG A 176 9.14 -11.03 -11.00
C ARG A 176 8.77 -12.46 -11.41
N PHE A 177 7.52 -12.85 -11.19
CA PHE A 177 7.00 -14.18 -11.55
C PHE A 177 6.73 -14.28 -13.05
N GLU A 178 6.29 -13.16 -13.67
CA GLU A 178 6.14 -13.10 -15.13
C GLU A 178 7.50 -13.22 -15.84
N GLN A 179 8.51 -12.48 -15.38
CA GLN A 179 9.87 -12.56 -15.93
C GLN A 179 10.46 -13.97 -15.84
N GLN A 180 10.07 -14.75 -14.84
CA GLN A 180 10.48 -16.15 -14.66
C GLN A 180 9.57 -17.14 -15.40
N GLY A 181 8.54 -16.66 -16.12
CA GLY A 181 7.57 -17.51 -16.81
C GLY A 181 6.71 -18.37 -15.88
N GLN A 182 6.55 -17.96 -14.63
CA GLN A 182 5.78 -18.68 -13.62
C GLN A 182 4.33 -18.20 -13.54
N MET A 183 4.06 -16.96 -13.91
CA MET A 183 2.74 -16.35 -14.00
C MET A 183 2.56 -15.65 -15.34
N GLN A 184 1.32 -15.41 -15.72
CA GLN A 184 0.92 -14.60 -16.87
C GLN A 184 -0.28 -13.75 -16.50
N ALA A 185 -0.23 -12.46 -16.86
CA ALA A 185 -1.40 -11.58 -16.78
C ALA A 185 -2.42 -11.98 -17.86
N ILE A 186 -3.69 -12.02 -17.48
CA ILE A 186 -4.81 -12.36 -18.36
C ILE A 186 -5.45 -11.08 -18.87
N ALA A 187 -5.29 -10.77 -20.15
CA ALA A 187 -5.82 -9.59 -20.83
C ALA A 187 -5.76 -8.34 -19.92
N PRO A 188 -4.54 -7.84 -19.59
CA PRO A 188 -4.34 -6.80 -18.60
C PRO A 188 -5.05 -5.50 -18.91
N GLU A 189 -5.36 -5.25 -20.19
CA GLU A 189 -6.15 -4.10 -20.65
C GLU A 189 -7.65 -4.18 -20.31
N ARG A 190 -8.15 -5.37 -19.92
CA ARG A 190 -9.58 -5.63 -19.63
C ARG A 190 -9.83 -6.05 -18.19
N PHE A 191 -8.96 -6.90 -17.64
CA PHE A 191 -9.16 -7.51 -16.33
C PHE A 191 -8.18 -6.88 -15.30
N HIS A 192 -8.38 -5.60 -15.04
CA HIS A 192 -7.60 -4.84 -14.09
C HIS A 192 -8.48 -3.90 -13.25
N TYR A 193 -7.95 -3.44 -12.14
CA TYR A 193 -8.49 -2.31 -11.37
C TYR A 193 -7.36 -1.57 -10.66
N THR A 194 -7.63 -0.32 -10.27
CA THR A 194 -6.68 0.49 -9.51
C THR A 194 -7.00 0.39 -8.03
N CYS A 195 -5.98 0.07 -7.23
CA CYS A 195 -6.03 0.13 -5.78
C CYS A 195 -5.40 1.44 -5.32
N ARG A 196 -6.13 2.27 -4.57
CA ARG A 196 -5.64 3.54 -4.03
C ARG A 196 -5.12 3.34 -2.62
N PHE A 197 -4.05 4.04 -2.27
CA PHE A 197 -3.44 4.03 -0.96
C PHE A 197 -3.55 5.39 -0.29
N VAL A 198 -3.72 5.36 1.03
CA VAL A 198 -3.84 6.53 1.89
C VAL A 198 -2.89 6.42 3.07
N SER A 199 -2.42 7.56 3.55
CA SER A 199 -1.86 7.63 4.90
C SER A 199 -2.98 7.74 5.93
N VAL A 200 -2.75 7.18 7.11
CA VAL A 200 -3.72 7.14 8.21
C VAL A 200 -3.07 7.62 9.48
N LEU A 201 -3.75 8.55 10.16
CA LEU A 201 -3.35 9.13 11.44
C LEU A 201 -4.54 9.14 12.40
N ARG A 202 -4.26 9.09 13.71
CA ARG A 202 -5.30 9.31 14.71
C ARG A 202 -5.67 10.79 14.80
N LYS A 203 -6.97 11.12 14.87
CA LYS A 203 -7.43 12.50 15.05
C LYS A 203 -7.24 13.03 16.46
N SER A 204 -7.39 12.16 17.47
CA SER A 204 -7.27 12.53 18.89
C SER A 204 -6.58 11.41 19.69
N PRO A 205 -5.62 11.75 20.57
CA PRO A 205 -4.98 13.06 20.70
C PRO A 205 -4.25 13.50 19.44
N GLN A 206 -3.94 14.79 19.33
CA GLN A 206 -3.22 15.35 18.18
C GLN A 206 -1.91 14.61 17.92
N PRO A 207 -1.54 14.40 16.66
CA PRO A 207 -0.27 13.78 16.29
C PRO A 207 0.92 14.49 16.92
N THR A 208 1.93 13.75 17.33
CA THR A 208 3.19 14.32 17.81
C THR A 208 3.88 15.10 16.68
N ARG A 209 4.84 15.95 17.04
CA ARG A 209 5.63 16.69 16.06
C ARG A 209 6.39 15.75 15.10
N ALA A 210 6.92 14.63 15.61
CA ALA A 210 7.57 13.62 14.76
C ALA A 210 6.59 12.95 13.81
N THR A 211 5.38 12.61 14.28
CA THR A 211 4.31 12.04 13.45
C THR A 211 3.91 13.01 12.35
N GLN A 212 3.70 14.30 12.67
CA GLN A 212 3.35 15.31 11.68
C GLN A 212 4.46 15.52 10.65
N LEU A 213 5.72 15.59 11.09
CA LEU A 213 6.86 15.71 10.18
C LEU A 213 6.94 14.54 9.20
N PHE A 214 6.70 13.31 9.67
CA PHE A 214 6.70 12.15 8.78
C PHE A 214 5.54 12.22 7.78
N GLN A 215 4.35 12.62 8.23
CA GLN A 215 3.20 12.86 7.35
C GLN A 215 3.54 13.91 6.26
N ASP A 216 4.19 15.01 6.65
CA ASP A 216 4.62 16.05 5.70
C ASP A 216 5.66 15.50 4.70
N CYS A 217 6.56 14.62 5.15
CA CYS A 217 7.50 13.93 4.26
C CYS A 217 6.78 13.00 3.26
N LEU A 218 5.75 12.26 3.72
CA LEU A 218 4.92 11.44 2.83
C LEU A 218 4.22 12.30 1.78
N MET A 219 3.56 13.38 2.19
CA MET A 219 2.87 14.28 1.25
C MET A 219 3.82 14.93 0.26
N ALA A 220 5.02 15.32 0.71
CA ALA A 220 6.03 15.95 -0.14
C ALA A 220 6.62 15.04 -1.22
N VAL A 221 6.57 13.72 -1.05
CA VAL A 221 6.98 12.75 -2.08
C VAL A 221 5.82 12.32 -3.00
N HIS A 222 4.58 12.72 -2.67
CA HIS A 222 3.39 12.44 -3.47
C HIS A 222 2.67 13.75 -3.87
N PRO A 223 3.32 14.65 -4.63
CA PRO A 223 2.74 15.95 -4.96
C PRO A 223 1.48 15.86 -5.83
N ASP A 224 1.36 14.76 -6.59
CA ASP A 224 0.22 14.45 -7.46
C ASP A 224 -0.83 13.58 -6.77
N ALA A 225 -0.71 13.38 -5.46
CA ALA A 225 -1.75 12.73 -4.67
C ALA A 225 -3.07 13.45 -4.95
N ILE A 226 -3.99 12.77 -5.59
CA ILE A 226 -5.20 13.28 -6.24
C ILE A 226 -5.97 14.16 -5.24
N ARG A 227 -6.08 15.45 -5.58
CA ARG A 227 -6.97 16.40 -4.92
C ARG A 227 -8.41 16.07 -5.23
#